data_7ce58706a54c4055e809b5cd37b17a3c
#
_entry.id   7ce58706a54c4055e809b5cd37b17a3c
#
_cell.length_a   1.000
_cell.length_b   1.000
_cell.length_c   1.000
_cell.angle_alpha   90.00
_cell.angle_beta   90.00
_cell.angle_gamma   90.00
#
_symmetry.space_group_name_H-M   'P 1'
#
loop_
_entity.id
_entity.type
_entity.pdbx_description
1 polymer ?
#
loop_
_entity_poly.entity_id
_entity_poly.type
_entity_poly.pdbx_seq_one_letter_code
_entity_poly.pdbx_strand_id
1 'polypeptide(L)'
;MSKSEEILRPSDYVDDPRECLFDEFMHNFSIDAEEVTDPKQLLGFRIRRLRIFRDMTQEEAAAKAGINTTLWRHYEHGMKMPRQDRLEKIAEALSVPVQMLQPIDTFSPAGIAAVLYNMRMQSQEVEVVEMDGDIYIKIPNNEVTEETRAALKEIQRRINQVTFEDAIEYYFQKHTPEIAFGHKELALRNIEKYKAYLDGKIPMDDIPVFEEILATLIGNTEWQMRNKLLMEYITELFQKSQ
;
A
#
# COMPACT_ATOMS: atom_id res chain seq x y z
N MET A 1 2.96 -8.31 52.35
CA MET A 1 3.98 -7.67 51.49
C MET A 1 3.57 -7.96 50.03
N SER A 2 2.93 -6.98 49.44
CA SER A 2 2.45 -7.04 48.05
C SER A 2 3.62 -6.84 47.11
N LYS A 3 3.87 -7.78 46.18
CA LYS A 3 4.77 -7.57 45.07
C LYS A 3 4.04 -6.62 44.10
N SER A 4 4.54 -5.38 43.99
CA SER A 4 4.18 -4.49 42.92
C SER A 4 4.57 -5.13 41.59
N GLU A 5 3.59 -5.37 40.70
CA GLU A 5 3.82 -5.70 39.31
C GLU A 5 4.52 -4.49 38.69
N GLU A 6 5.75 -4.68 38.31
CA GLU A 6 6.56 -3.71 37.58
C GLU A 6 5.99 -3.63 36.16
N ILE A 7 5.29 -2.56 35.88
CA ILE A 7 4.81 -2.25 34.52
C ILE A 7 6.06 -1.91 33.70
N LEU A 8 6.49 -2.86 32.87
CA LEU A 8 7.59 -2.66 31.91
C LEU A 8 7.25 -1.48 30.98
N ARG A 9 8.19 -0.56 30.87
CA ARG A 9 8.04 0.61 29.99
C ARG A 9 8.39 0.20 28.55
N PRO A 10 7.81 0.86 27.53
CA PRO A 10 8.12 0.56 26.10
C PRO A 10 9.62 0.64 25.77
N SER A 11 10.42 1.39 26.56
CA SER A 11 11.88 1.50 26.41
C SER A 11 12.66 0.24 26.81
N ASP A 12 12.05 -0.75 27.47
CA ASP A 12 12.72 -1.94 27.95
C ASP A 12 12.75 -3.09 26.93
N TYR A 13 12.16 -2.85 25.74
CA TYR A 13 12.07 -3.80 24.62
C TYR A 13 13.05 -3.48 23.47
N VAL A 14 14.04 -2.63 23.71
CA VAL A 14 14.97 -2.16 22.67
C VAL A 14 16.07 -3.20 22.49
N ASP A 15 15.83 -4.26 21.71
CA ASP A 15 16.91 -4.98 20.99
C ASP A 15 16.39 -6.14 20.11
N ASP A 16 15.08 -6.25 19.82
CA ASP A 16 14.59 -7.20 18.80
C ASP A 16 14.48 -6.52 17.43
N PRO A 17 15.29 -6.95 16.43
CA PRO A 17 15.18 -6.43 15.04
C PRO A 17 13.76 -6.55 14.45
N ARG A 18 12.91 -7.39 15.04
CA ARG A 18 11.51 -7.60 14.62
C ARG A 18 10.58 -6.49 15.12
N GLU A 19 10.86 -5.88 16.28
CA GLU A 19 10.12 -4.69 16.77
C GLU A 19 10.44 -3.47 15.93
N CYS A 20 11.70 -3.32 15.52
CA CYS A 20 12.11 -2.27 14.60
C CYS A 20 11.38 -2.38 13.24
N LEU A 21 11.11 -3.59 12.77
CA LEU A 21 10.31 -3.85 11.56
C LEU A 21 8.82 -3.56 11.77
N PHE A 22 8.29 -3.81 12.96
CA PHE A 22 6.89 -3.50 13.29
C PHE A 22 6.69 -1.99 13.47
N ASP A 23 7.58 -1.31 14.20
CA ASP A 23 7.56 0.13 14.34
C ASP A 23 7.82 0.84 13.01
N GLU A 24 8.74 0.33 12.20
CA GLU A 24 9.00 0.82 10.86
C GLU A 24 7.79 0.55 9.93
N PHE A 25 7.13 -0.57 10.07
CA PHE A 25 5.89 -0.92 9.37
C PHE A 25 4.75 0.02 9.81
N MET A 26 4.49 0.18 11.10
CA MET A 26 3.45 1.06 11.63
C MET A 26 3.73 2.53 11.31
N HIS A 27 4.97 2.98 11.41
CA HIS A 27 5.36 4.34 11.03
C HIS A 27 5.22 4.60 9.52
N ASN A 28 5.39 3.57 8.68
CA ASN A 28 5.21 3.66 7.24
C ASN A 28 3.74 3.62 6.80
N PHE A 29 2.84 3.08 7.63
CA PHE A 29 1.40 3.01 7.37
C PHE A 29 0.58 4.06 8.13
N SER A 30 1.09 4.56 9.26
CA SER A 30 0.45 5.61 10.06
C SER A 30 0.81 7.03 9.62
N ILE A 31 1.48 7.21 8.49
CA ILE A 31 1.47 8.51 7.84
C ILE A 31 0.05 8.67 7.30
N ASP A 32 -0.81 9.25 8.12
CA ASP A 32 -2.11 9.75 7.69
C ASP A 32 -1.85 10.60 6.46
N ALA A 33 -2.34 10.13 5.31
CA ALA A 33 -2.17 10.84 4.04
C ALA A 33 -2.77 12.25 4.10
N GLU A 34 -3.58 12.53 5.12
CA GLU A 34 -4.15 13.84 5.43
C GLU A 34 -3.12 14.85 5.98
N GLU A 35 -2.01 14.41 6.60
CA GLU A 35 -0.99 15.31 7.14
C GLU A 35 0.18 15.58 6.19
N VAL A 36 0.45 14.70 5.21
CA VAL A 36 1.58 14.87 4.28
C VAL A 36 1.16 15.69 3.07
N THR A 37 1.25 16.99 3.18
CA THR A 37 0.97 17.94 2.08
C THR A 37 2.21 18.29 1.24
N ASP A 38 3.43 18.00 1.71
CA ASP A 38 4.65 18.29 0.96
C ASP A 38 4.85 17.27 -0.18
N PRO A 39 4.82 17.72 -1.47
CA PRO A 39 5.01 16.85 -2.63
C PRO A 39 6.31 16.04 -2.60
N LYS A 40 7.37 16.53 -1.92
CA LYS A 40 8.64 15.81 -1.79
C LYS A 40 8.49 14.59 -0.88
N GLN A 41 7.77 14.74 0.22
CA GLN A 41 7.51 13.66 1.18
C GLN A 41 6.61 12.60 0.54
N LEU A 42 5.55 13.02 -0.17
CA LEU A 42 4.67 12.11 -0.90
C LEU A 42 5.43 11.29 -1.96
N LEU A 43 6.30 11.95 -2.73
CA LEU A 43 7.15 11.25 -3.70
C LEU A 43 8.13 10.30 -3.02
N GLY A 44 8.78 10.75 -1.95
CA GLY A 44 9.72 9.95 -1.18
C GLY A 44 9.07 8.68 -0.63
N PHE A 45 7.88 8.82 -0.06
CA PHE A 45 7.07 7.69 0.42
C PHE A 45 6.75 6.69 -0.71
N ARG A 46 6.38 7.17 -1.91
CA ARG A 46 6.12 6.29 -3.06
C ARG A 46 7.36 5.54 -3.52
N ILE A 47 8.50 6.23 -3.62
CA ILE A 47 9.79 5.61 -3.98
C ILE A 47 10.13 4.50 -2.98
N ARG A 48 10.05 4.80 -1.68
CA ARG A 48 10.33 3.85 -0.60
C ARG A 48 9.41 2.65 -0.67
N ARG A 49 8.11 2.87 -0.81
CA ARG A 49 7.10 1.81 -0.87
C ARG A 49 7.33 0.88 -2.07
N LEU A 50 7.57 1.45 -3.26
CA LEU A 50 7.86 0.67 -4.46
C LEU A 50 9.16 -0.13 -4.32
N ARG A 51 10.20 0.42 -3.70
CA ARG A 51 11.43 -0.31 -3.41
C ARG A 51 11.18 -1.51 -2.50
N ILE A 52 10.43 -1.31 -1.42
CA ILE A 52 10.07 -2.39 -0.47
C ILE A 52 9.27 -3.48 -1.18
N PHE A 53 8.31 -3.13 -2.04
CA PHE A 53 7.56 -4.10 -2.85
C PHE A 53 8.44 -4.90 -3.83
N ARG A 54 9.64 -4.40 -4.16
CA ARG A 54 10.64 -5.09 -4.98
C ARG A 54 11.64 -5.89 -4.17
N ASP A 55 11.47 -5.98 -2.87
CA ASP A 55 12.40 -6.59 -1.93
C ASP A 55 13.85 -6.08 -2.11
N MET A 56 14.01 -4.78 -2.47
CA MET A 56 15.29 -4.15 -2.71
C MET A 56 15.76 -3.36 -1.50
N THR A 57 17.05 -3.44 -1.20
CA THR A 57 17.71 -2.51 -0.28
C THR A 57 17.87 -1.10 -0.92
N GLN A 58 18.12 -0.08 -0.12
CA GLN A 58 18.40 1.27 -0.63
C GLN A 58 19.65 1.31 -1.51
N GLU A 59 20.65 0.50 -1.16
CA GLU A 59 21.91 0.34 -1.90
C GLU A 59 21.66 -0.26 -3.30
N GLU A 60 20.90 -1.34 -3.39
CA GLU A 60 20.55 -2.00 -4.65
C GLU A 60 19.75 -1.09 -5.57
N ALA A 61 18.74 -0.41 -5.01
CA ALA A 61 17.91 0.50 -5.78
C ALA A 61 18.71 1.72 -6.29
N ALA A 62 19.57 2.29 -5.44
CA ALA A 62 20.44 3.38 -5.82
C ALA A 62 21.44 2.97 -6.93
N ALA A 63 22.03 1.78 -6.80
CA ALA A 63 22.95 1.24 -7.81
C ALA A 63 22.25 1.04 -9.16
N LYS A 64 21.04 0.46 -9.18
CA LYS A 64 20.23 0.31 -10.40
C LYS A 64 19.88 1.64 -11.05
N ALA A 65 19.54 2.67 -10.24
CA ALA A 65 19.24 4.01 -10.74
C ALA A 65 20.48 4.82 -11.16
N GLY A 66 21.69 4.28 -10.93
CA GLY A 66 22.96 4.98 -11.21
C GLY A 66 23.15 6.24 -10.36
N ILE A 67 22.69 6.21 -9.10
CA ILE A 67 22.87 7.29 -8.12
C ILE A 67 23.51 6.76 -6.84
N ASN A 68 24.09 7.64 -6.02
CA ASN A 68 24.63 7.20 -4.74
C ASN A 68 23.51 6.96 -3.71
N THR A 69 23.75 6.08 -2.76
CA THR A 69 22.82 5.69 -1.71
C THR A 69 22.38 6.88 -0.83
N THR A 70 23.28 7.83 -0.56
CA THR A 70 22.93 9.03 0.22
C THR A 70 21.88 9.88 -0.49
N LEU A 71 22.01 10.03 -1.83
CA LEU A 71 21.03 10.77 -2.63
C LEU A 71 19.71 10.02 -2.70
N TRP A 72 19.74 8.68 -2.83
CA TRP A 72 18.55 7.84 -2.76
C TRP A 72 17.80 8.04 -1.44
N ARG A 73 18.51 7.98 -0.31
CA ARG A 73 17.94 8.25 1.03
C ARG A 73 17.31 9.63 1.12
N HIS A 74 17.97 10.66 0.57
CA HIS A 74 17.39 11.99 0.54
C HIS A 74 16.08 12.08 -0.24
N TYR A 75 15.92 11.29 -1.31
CA TYR A 75 14.67 11.20 -2.04
C TYR A 75 13.60 10.47 -1.24
N GLU A 76 13.90 9.31 -0.65
CA GLU A 76 12.93 8.55 0.15
C GLU A 76 12.46 9.32 1.40
N HIS A 77 13.33 10.15 2.00
CA HIS A 77 12.96 10.98 3.15
C HIS A 77 12.35 12.35 2.78
N GLY A 78 12.10 12.60 1.50
CA GLY A 78 11.54 13.88 1.05
C GLY A 78 12.44 15.09 1.27
N MET A 79 13.73 14.88 1.53
CA MET A 79 14.69 15.97 1.73
C MET A 79 15.02 16.69 0.42
N LYS A 80 14.94 15.99 -0.70
CA LYS A 80 15.22 16.50 -2.05
C LYS A 80 14.18 16.01 -3.04
N MET A 81 13.87 16.88 -4.02
CA MET A 81 13.04 16.50 -5.18
C MET A 81 13.97 16.07 -6.32
N PRO A 82 13.81 14.86 -6.90
CA PRO A 82 14.54 14.47 -8.10
C PRO A 82 14.08 15.33 -9.30
N ARG A 83 15.01 15.66 -10.20
CA ARG A 83 14.68 16.21 -11.50
C ARG A 83 14.10 15.11 -12.39
N GLN A 84 13.45 15.49 -13.49
CA GLN A 84 12.76 14.56 -14.38
C GLN A 84 13.67 13.41 -14.86
N ASP A 85 14.90 13.71 -15.28
CA ASP A 85 15.88 12.72 -15.72
C ASP A 85 16.23 11.68 -14.62
N ARG A 86 16.21 12.13 -13.39
CA ARG A 86 16.45 11.26 -12.21
C ARG A 86 15.22 10.45 -11.84
N LEU A 87 14.03 11.07 -11.98
CA LEU A 87 12.77 10.41 -11.72
C LEU A 87 12.56 9.23 -12.68
N GLU A 88 12.90 9.40 -13.96
CA GLU A 88 12.88 8.35 -14.98
C GLU A 88 13.80 7.19 -14.63
N LYS A 89 15.06 7.47 -14.21
CA LYS A 89 16.00 6.45 -13.75
C LYS A 89 15.54 5.73 -12.49
N ILE A 90 14.89 6.42 -11.57
CA ILE A 90 14.30 5.82 -10.37
C ILE A 90 13.15 4.89 -10.77
N ALA A 91 12.27 5.32 -11.67
CA ALA A 91 11.17 4.51 -12.17
C ALA A 91 11.67 3.25 -12.89
N GLU A 92 12.69 3.39 -13.76
CA GLU A 92 13.34 2.28 -14.44
C GLU A 92 13.97 1.29 -13.45
N ALA A 93 14.72 1.78 -12.45
CA ALA A 93 15.32 0.94 -11.41
C ALA A 93 14.28 0.14 -10.62
N LEU A 94 13.11 0.73 -10.39
CA LEU A 94 11.97 0.11 -9.72
C LEU A 94 11.10 -0.72 -10.67
N SER A 95 11.40 -0.73 -11.98
CA SER A 95 10.65 -1.43 -13.03
C SER A 95 9.17 -1.03 -13.04
N VAL A 96 8.91 0.28 -13.03
CA VAL A 96 7.56 0.86 -13.09
C VAL A 96 7.52 2.05 -14.06
N PRO A 97 6.35 2.35 -14.65
CA PRO A 97 6.15 3.59 -15.38
C PRO A 97 6.40 4.82 -14.48
N VAL A 98 7.02 5.87 -15.02
CA VAL A 98 7.32 7.10 -14.25
C VAL A 98 6.06 7.76 -13.66
N GLN A 99 4.91 7.57 -14.30
CA GLN A 99 3.60 8.04 -13.82
C GLN A 99 3.22 7.48 -12.44
N MET A 100 3.71 6.29 -12.08
CA MET A 100 3.47 5.73 -10.75
C MET A 100 4.19 6.48 -9.63
N LEU A 101 5.24 7.22 -9.95
CA LEU A 101 5.95 8.08 -9.01
C LEU A 101 5.31 9.47 -8.89
N GLN A 102 4.53 9.89 -9.88
CA GLN A 102 3.87 11.19 -9.86
C GLN A 102 2.73 11.20 -8.84
N PRO A 103 2.65 12.22 -7.98
CA PRO A 103 1.55 12.33 -7.04
C PRO A 103 0.24 12.58 -7.80
N ILE A 104 -0.72 11.70 -7.57
CA ILE A 104 -2.11 11.92 -7.97
C ILE A 104 -2.86 12.23 -6.67
N ASP A 105 -3.33 13.45 -6.53
CA ASP A 105 -4.20 13.82 -5.44
C ASP A 105 -5.61 13.34 -5.76
N THR A 106 -6.04 12.28 -5.08
CA THR A 106 -7.41 11.73 -5.19
C THR A 106 -8.26 12.03 -3.96
N PHE A 107 -7.72 12.77 -2.99
CA PHE A 107 -8.41 13.07 -1.73
C PHE A 107 -9.08 14.44 -1.73
N SER A 108 -8.52 15.43 -2.44
CA SER A 108 -9.17 16.73 -2.56
C SER A 108 -10.08 16.82 -3.78
N PRO A 109 -11.17 17.59 -3.72
CA PRO A 109 -12.02 17.86 -4.88
C PRO A 109 -11.26 18.42 -6.08
N ALA A 110 -10.25 19.27 -5.84
CA ALA A 110 -9.40 19.83 -6.86
C ALA A 110 -8.51 18.77 -7.54
N GLY A 111 -7.96 17.85 -6.74
CA GLY A 111 -7.15 16.74 -7.25
C GLY A 111 -7.98 15.77 -8.10
N ILE A 112 -9.17 15.39 -7.64
CA ILE A 112 -10.11 14.58 -8.41
C ILE A 112 -10.49 15.28 -9.73
N ALA A 113 -10.82 16.58 -9.67
CA ALA A 113 -11.15 17.36 -10.85
C ALA A 113 -9.98 17.41 -11.85
N ALA A 114 -8.73 17.52 -11.37
CA ALA A 114 -7.54 17.50 -12.22
C ALA A 114 -7.33 16.13 -12.89
N VAL A 115 -7.59 15.03 -12.18
CA VAL A 115 -7.55 13.67 -12.78
C VAL A 115 -8.59 13.55 -13.90
N LEU A 116 -9.84 13.92 -13.62
CA LEU A 116 -10.93 13.89 -14.61
C LEU A 116 -10.65 14.78 -15.80
N TYR A 117 -10.11 15.99 -15.57
CA TYR A 117 -9.71 16.91 -16.64
C TYR A 117 -8.64 16.29 -17.53
N ASN A 118 -7.60 15.69 -16.96
CA ASN A 118 -6.54 15.03 -17.72
C ASN A 118 -7.07 13.85 -18.54
N MET A 119 -8.01 13.07 -18.01
CA MET A 119 -8.66 12.00 -18.76
C MET A 119 -9.41 12.56 -19.98
N ARG A 120 -10.17 13.63 -19.80
CA ARG A 120 -10.91 14.29 -20.91
C ARG A 120 -10.00 14.92 -21.95
N MET A 121 -8.85 15.49 -21.54
CA MET A 121 -7.86 16.05 -22.48
C MET A 121 -7.21 14.98 -23.37
N GLN A 122 -7.24 13.72 -22.96
CA GLN A 122 -6.81 12.57 -23.77
C GLN A 122 -7.95 12.02 -24.66
N SER A 123 -8.98 12.80 -24.90
CA SER A 123 -10.18 12.45 -25.68
C SER A 123 -11.04 11.34 -25.08
N GLN A 124 -10.91 11.12 -23.77
CA GLN A 124 -11.78 10.17 -23.07
C GLN A 124 -13.03 10.88 -22.53
N GLU A 125 -14.19 10.44 -22.95
CA GLU A 125 -15.43 10.80 -22.26
C GLU A 125 -15.49 10.07 -20.92
N VAL A 126 -15.62 10.81 -19.83
CA VAL A 126 -15.81 10.25 -18.49
C VAL A 126 -17.09 10.78 -17.89
N GLU A 127 -17.87 9.89 -17.32
CA GLU A 127 -19.07 10.20 -16.56
C GLU A 127 -18.85 9.84 -15.09
N VAL A 128 -19.31 10.69 -14.19
CA VAL A 128 -19.38 10.38 -12.76
C VAL A 128 -20.78 9.85 -12.49
N VAL A 129 -20.85 8.61 -11.99
CA VAL A 129 -22.12 7.91 -11.76
C VAL A 129 -22.18 7.50 -10.30
N GLU A 130 -23.31 7.77 -9.65
CA GLU A 130 -23.62 7.29 -8.31
C GLU A 130 -24.49 6.03 -8.42
N MET A 131 -24.06 4.95 -7.77
CA MET A 131 -24.79 3.69 -7.69
C MET A 131 -24.61 3.08 -6.30
N ASP A 132 -25.71 2.71 -5.65
CA ASP A 132 -25.73 2.07 -4.34
C ASP A 132 -24.99 2.86 -3.22
N GLY A 133 -24.93 4.19 -3.36
CA GLY A 133 -24.24 5.09 -2.42
C GLY A 133 -22.76 5.29 -2.71
N ASP A 134 -22.20 4.61 -3.70
CA ASP A 134 -20.83 4.76 -4.15
C ASP A 134 -20.72 5.63 -5.41
N ILE A 135 -19.57 6.29 -5.59
CA ILE A 135 -19.26 7.11 -6.76
C ILE A 135 -18.33 6.36 -7.68
N TYR A 136 -18.73 6.19 -8.94
CA TYR A 136 -17.98 5.51 -9.98
C TYR A 136 -17.57 6.48 -11.09
N ILE A 137 -16.37 6.24 -11.64
CA ILE A 137 -15.94 6.89 -12.87
C ILE A 137 -16.20 5.91 -14.01
N LYS A 138 -17.14 6.25 -14.89
CA LYS A 138 -17.49 5.44 -16.04
C LYS A 138 -16.73 5.94 -17.27
N ILE A 139 -16.00 5.06 -17.91
CA ILE A 139 -15.34 5.29 -19.19
C ILE A 139 -16.19 4.57 -20.26
N PRO A 140 -16.64 5.26 -21.34
CA PRO A 140 -17.41 4.65 -22.39
C PRO A 140 -16.69 3.46 -23.04
N ASN A 141 -17.44 2.43 -23.37
CA ASN A 141 -16.91 1.14 -23.82
C ASN A 141 -16.12 1.22 -25.15
N ASN A 142 -16.45 2.19 -26.00
CA ASN A 142 -15.81 2.43 -27.29
C ASN A 142 -14.44 3.13 -27.18
N GLU A 143 -14.11 3.66 -26.01
CA GLU A 143 -12.82 4.33 -25.75
C GLU A 143 -11.79 3.42 -25.07
N VAL A 144 -12.24 2.25 -24.60
CA VAL A 144 -11.36 1.26 -23.97
C VAL A 144 -10.96 0.22 -25.01
N THR A 145 -9.68 0.19 -25.37
CA THR A 145 -9.15 -0.82 -26.28
C THR A 145 -9.33 -2.23 -25.70
N GLU A 146 -9.36 -3.25 -26.58
CA GLU A 146 -9.44 -4.65 -26.12
C GLU A 146 -8.23 -5.03 -25.23
N GLU A 147 -7.06 -4.48 -25.52
CA GLU A 147 -5.85 -4.68 -24.71
C GLU A 147 -6.02 -4.08 -23.32
N THR A 148 -6.49 -2.83 -23.21
CA THR A 148 -6.78 -2.17 -21.92
C THR A 148 -7.84 -2.93 -21.15
N ARG A 149 -8.89 -3.41 -21.82
CA ARG A 149 -9.96 -4.21 -21.22
C ARG A 149 -9.43 -5.54 -20.66
N ALA A 150 -8.58 -6.22 -21.43
CA ALA A 150 -7.93 -7.45 -20.98
C ALA A 150 -7.04 -7.21 -19.77
N ALA A 151 -6.27 -6.12 -19.77
CA ALA A 151 -5.42 -5.72 -18.65
C ALA A 151 -6.25 -5.44 -17.37
N LEU A 152 -7.35 -4.68 -17.49
CA LEU A 152 -8.24 -4.40 -16.35
C LEU A 152 -8.88 -5.68 -15.77
N LYS A 153 -9.31 -6.59 -16.63
CA LYS A 153 -9.85 -7.90 -16.19
C LYS A 153 -8.77 -8.74 -15.48
N GLU A 154 -7.56 -8.72 -15.98
CA GLU A 154 -6.44 -9.44 -15.36
C GLU A 154 -6.06 -8.83 -14.01
N ILE A 155 -6.05 -7.50 -13.88
CA ILE A 155 -5.87 -6.81 -12.60
C ILE A 155 -6.93 -7.29 -11.59
N GLN A 156 -8.19 -7.22 -11.98
CA GLN A 156 -9.30 -7.64 -11.11
C GLN A 156 -9.18 -9.11 -10.71
N ARG A 157 -8.82 -9.99 -11.66
CA ARG A 157 -8.61 -11.42 -11.41
C ARG A 157 -7.50 -11.65 -10.39
N ARG A 158 -6.36 -10.97 -10.52
CA ARG A 158 -5.22 -11.11 -9.59
C ARG A 158 -5.56 -10.60 -8.20
N ILE A 159 -6.21 -9.44 -8.10
CA ILE A 159 -6.65 -8.90 -6.81
C ILE A 159 -7.60 -9.85 -6.10
N ASN A 160 -8.55 -10.44 -6.83
CA ASN A 160 -9.55 -11.35 -6.27
C ASN A 160 -8.99 -12.74 -5.92
N GLN A 161 -7.75 -13.06 -6.31
CA GLN A 161 -7.09 -14.31 -5.92
C GLN A 161 -6.67 -14.33 -4.45
N VAL A 162 -6.47 -13.15 -3.85
CA VAL A 162 -6.08 -13.04 -2.43
C VAL A 162 -7.33 -13.01 -1.58
N THR A 163 -7.48 -13.99 -0.73
CA THR A 163 -8.55 -14.06 0.26
C THR A 163 -8.08 -13.54 1.61
N PHE A 164 -9.03 -13.20 2.47
CA PHE A 164 -8.71 -12.80 3.85
C PHE A 164 -8.12 -13.98 4.65
N GLU A 165 -8.51 -15.22 4.31
CA GLU A 165 -7.91 -16.44 4.85
C GLU A 165 -6.43 -16.57 4.49
N ASP A 166 -6.07 -16.30 3.24
CA ASP A 166 -4.66 -16.28 2.80
C ASP A 166 -3.87 -15.23 3.58
N ALA A 167 -4.47 -14.07 3.85
CA ALA A 167 -3.85 -13.02 4.64
C ALA A 167 -3.62 -13.45 6.10
N ILE A 168 -4.59 -14.13 6.72
CA ILE A 168 -4.44 -14.72 8.07
C ILE A 168 -3.29 -15.72 8.07
N GLU A 169 -3.28 -16.66 7.11
CA GLU A 169 -2.24 -17.68 7.02
C GLU A 169 -0.86 -17.05 6.86
N TYR A 170 -0.72 -16.10 5.94
CA TYR A 170 0.54 -15.41 5.68
C TYR A 170 1.01 -14.59 6.89
N TYR A 171 0.11 -13.84 7.53
CA TYR A 171 0.42 -13.04 8.71
C TYR A 171 1.02 -13.90 9.82
N PHE A 172 0.35 -15.00 10.17
CA PHE A 172 0.79 -15.88 11.26
C PHE A 172 2.02 -16.71 10.90
N GLN A 173 2.25 -17.03 9.64
CA GLN A 173 3.52 -17.66 9.21
C GLN A 173 4.72 -16.73 9.37
N LYS A 174 4.53 -15.44 9.13
CA LYS A 174 5.61 -14.46 9.11
C LYS A 174 5.96 -13.94 10.50
N HIS A 175 4.98 -13.76 11.36
CA HIS A 175 5.14 -12.95 12.56
C HIS A 175 5.25 -13.70 13.89
N THR A 176 4.86 -14.98 14.05
CA THR A 176 5.20 -15.73 15.27
C THR A 176 4.76 -17.20 15.26
N PRO A 177 5.64 -18.17 15.52
CA PRO A 177 5.25 -19.58 15.62
C PRO A 177 4.56 -19.97 16.94
N GLU A 178 4.85 -19.33 18.07
CA GLU A 178 4.50 -19.89 19.41
C GLU A 178 3.33 -19.22 20.14
N ILE A 179 3.11 -17.94 19.97
CA ILE A 179 1.96 -17.21 20.58
C ILE A 179 0.74 -17.24 19.67
N ALA A 180 0.93 -17.58 18.42
CA ALA A 180 0.00 -17.34 17.33
C ALA A 180 -1.13 -18.36 17.17
N PHE A 181 -1.02 -19.59 17.70
CA PHE A 181 -1.96 -20.65 17.33
C PHE A 181 -3.40 -20.34 17.78
N GLY A 182 -3.58 -19.91 19.03
CA GLY A 182 -4.92 -19.53 19.53
C GLY A 182 -5.51 -18.29 18.85
N HIS A 183 -4.65 -17.33 18.48
CA HIS A 183 -5.07 -16.12 17.80
C HIS A 183 -5.40 -16.36 16.33
N LYS A 184 -4.69 -17.26 15.65
CA LYS A 184 -5.01 -17.69 14.29
C LYS A 184 -6.38 -18.36 14.22
N GLU A 185 -6.67 -19.29 15.12
CA GLU A 185 -8.00 -19.92 15.18
C GLU A 185 -9.11 -18.92 15.47
N LEU A 186 -8.85 -17.94 16.35
CA LEU A 186 -9.78 -16.85 16.63
C LEU A 186 -10.03 -16.01 15.39
N ALA A 187 -8.98 -15.62 14.65
CA ALA A 187 -9.09 -14.86 13.42
C ALA A 187 -9.88 -15.62 12.34
N LEU A 188 -9.59 -16.91 12.14
CA LEU A 188 -10.32 -17.75 11.18
C LEU A 188 -11.82 -17.89 11.53
N ARG A 189 -12.17 -17.97 12.83
CA ARG A 189 -13.58 -18.01 13.25
C ARG A 189 -14.31 -16.68 13.09
N ASN A 190 -13.59 -15.57 13.13
CA ASN A 190 -14.17 -14.23 13.15
C ASN A 190 -14.00 -13.49 11.82
N ILE A 191 -13.68 -14.19 10.71
CA ILE A 191 -13.42 -13.57 9.40
C ILE A 191 -14.52 -12.56 9.00
N GLU A 192 -15.78 -12.98 9.04
CA GLU A 192 -16.90 -12.12 8.63
C GLU A 192 -17.07 -10.90 9.53
N LYS A 193 -16.81 -11.07 10.83
CA LYS A 193 -16.82 -9.96 11.79
C LYS A 193 -15.70 -8.96 11.48
N TYR A 194 -14.48 -9.46 11.21
CA TYR A 194 -13.35 -8.60 10.88
C TYR A 194 -13.53 -7.86 9.55
N LYS A 195 -14.06 -8.54 8.53
CA LYS A 195 -14.42 -7.89 7.26
C LYS A 195 -15.46 -6.80 7.47
N ALA A 196 -16.53 -7.07 8.23
CA ALA A 196 -17.56 -6.09 8.51
C ALA A 196 -17.02 -4.88 9.29
N TYR A 197 -16.05 -5.07 10.18
CA TYR A 197 -15.37 -3.99 10.89
C TYR A 197 -14.53 -3.15 9.91
N LEU A 198 -13.69 -3.77 9.10
CA LEU A 198 -12.84 -3.07 8.11
C LEU A 198 -13.68 -2.33 7.05
N ASP A 199 -14.86 -2.84 6.72
CA ASP A 199 -15.83 -2.19 5.83
C ASP A 199 -16.62 -1.04 6.54
N GLY A 200 -16.38 -0.78 7.83
CA GLY A 200 -17.10 0.21 8.61
C GLY A 200 -18.56 -0.14 8.92
N LYS A 201 -18.96 -1.41 8.76
CA LYS A 201 -20.33 -1.90 9.03
C LYS A 201 -20.57 -2.20 10.51
N ILE A 202 -19.51 -2.41 11.29
CA ILE A 202 -19.56 -2.63 12.74
C ILE A 202 -18.82 -1.48 13.41
N PRO A 203 -19.44 -0.78 14.40
CA PRO A 203 -18.78 0.28 15.13
C PRO A 203 -17.63 -0.26 16.00
N MET A 204 -16.64 0.59 16.24
CA MET A 204 -15.41 0.30 16.99
C MET A 204 -15.68 -0.26 18.39
N ASP A 205 -16.72 0.25 19.06
CA ASP A 205 -17.11 -0.11 20.43
C ASP A 205 -17.60 -1.57 20.57
N ASP A 206 -17.96 -2.22 19.48
CA ASP A 206 -18.49 -3.59 19.47
C ASP A 206 -17.38 -4.67 19.34
N ILE A 207 -16.13 -4.26 19.18
CA ILE A 207 -14.98 -5.16 19.02
C ILE A 207 -13.99 -4.93 20.15
N PRO A 208 -13.52 -5.97 20.86
CA PRO A 208 -12.44 -5.83 21.82
C PRO A 208 -11.18 -5.25 21.16
N VAL A 209 -10.48 -4.33 21.84
CA VAL A 209 -9.30 -3.61 21.31
C VAL A 209 -8.27 -4.54 20.67
N PHE A 210 -8.05 -5.72 21.28
CA PHE A 210 -7.12 -6.70 20.71
C PHE A 210 -7.59 -7.27 19.37
N GLU A 211 -8.88 -7.58 19.22
CA GLU A 211 -9.46 -8.09 17.97
C GLU A 211 -9.48 -7.01 16.88
N GLU A 212 -9.68 -5.75 17.26
CA GLU A 212 -9.58 -4.60 16.38
C GLU A 212 -8.18 -4.46 15.79
N ILE A 213 -7.15 -4.48 16.64
CA ILE A 213 -5.75 -4.44 16.20
C ILE A 213 -5.45 -5.62 15.28
N LEU A 214 -5.86 -6.82 15.65
CA LEU A 214 -5.64 -8.02 14.86
C LEU A 214 -6.34 -7.95 13.49
N ALA A 215 -7.59 -7.51 13.45
CA ALA A 215 -8.35 -7.33 12.20
C ALA A 215 -7.64 -6.33 11.27
N THR A 216 -7.16 -5.22 11.82
CA THR A 216 -6.43 -4.18 11.08
C THR A 216 -5.11 -4.72 10.52
N LEU A 217 -4.34 -5.47 11.31
CA LEU A 217 -3.08 -6.07 10.86
C LEU A 217 -3.28 -7.10 9.74
N ILE A 218 -4.32 -7.92 9.86
CA ILE A 218 -4.68 -8.90 8.82
C ILE A 218 -5.19 -8.18 7.55
N GLY A 219 -6.05 -7.16 7.69
CA GLY A 219 -6.52 -6.34 6.58
C GLY A 219 -5.38 -5.65 5.84
N ASN A 220 -4.41 -5.11 6.55
CA ASN A 220 -3.21 -4.53 5.96
C ASN A 220 -2.36 -5.59 5.22
N THR A 221 -2.31 -6.81 5.75
CA THR A 221 -1.61 -7.94 5.11
C THR A 221 -2.31 -8.33 3.80
N GLU A 222 -3.63 -8.47 3.81
CA GLU A 222 -4.43 -8.72 2.60
C GLU A 222 -4.18 -7.66 1.53
N TRP A 223 -4.24 -6.39 1.94
CA TRP A 223 -3.99 -5.27 1.04
C TRP A 223 -2.57 -5.31 0.46
N GLN A 224 -1.54 -5.64 1.25
CA GLN A 224 -0.16 -5.80 0.77
C GLN A 224 -0.03 -6.92 -0.25
N MET A 225 -0.63 -8.08 0.01
CA MET A 225 -0.60 -9.23 -0.89
C MET A 225 -1.24 -8.88 -2.24
N ARG A 226 -2.41 -8.23 -2.22
CA ARG A 226 -3.10 -7.75 -3.44
C ARG A 226 -2.26 -6.75 -4.23
N ASN A 227 -1.63 -5.79 -3.55
CA ASN A 227 -0.77 -4.81 -4.20
C ASN A 227 0.51 -5.44 -4.76
N LYS A 228 1.06 -6.47 -4.13
CA LYS A 228 2.20 -7.22 -4.66
C LYS A 228 1.85 -7.83 -6.02
N LEU A 229 0.73 -8.55 -6.12
CA LEU A 229 0.27 -9.13 -7.38
C LEU A 229 0.00 -8.07 -8.46
N LEU A 230 -0.59 -6.94 -8.08
CA LEU A 230 -0.79 -5.81 -9.00
C LEU A 230 0.55 -5.25 -9.50
N MET A 231 1.53 -5.08 -8.62
CA MET A 231 2.85 -4.60 -8.97
C MET A 231 3.61 -5.55 -9.88
N GLU A 232 3.50 -6.86 -9.65
CA GLU A 232 4.08 -7.89 -10.54
C GLU A 232 3.50 -7.75 -11.95
N TYR A 233 2.19 -7.61 -12.06
CA TYR A 233 1.55 -7.44 -13.37
C TYR A 233 1.92 -6.13 -14.07
N ILE A 234 1.98 -5.02 -13.36
CA ILE A 234 2.46 -3.74 -13.90
C ILE A 234 3.87 -3.88 -14.44
N THR A 235 4.73 -4.63 -13.74
CA THR A 235 6.09 -4.90 -14.19
C THR A 235 6.12 -5.72 -15.48
N GLU A 236 5.28 -6.75 -15.58
CA GLU A 236 5.14 -7.55 -16.81
C GLU A 236 4.71 -6.68 -17.99
N LEU A 237 3.72 -5.80 -17.78
CA LEU A 237 3.26 -4.88 -18.82
C LEU A 237 4.37 -3.90 -19.24
N PHE A 238 5.08 -3.34 -18.26
CA PHE A 238 6.16 -2.39 -18.52
C PHE A 238 7.32 -3.04 -19.30
N GLN A 239 7.69 -4.27 -18.98
CA GLN A 239 8.73 -5.01 -19.70
C GLN A 239 8.32 -5.39 -21.13
N LYS A 240 7.04 -5.64 -21.38
CA LYS A 240 6.52 -5.94 -22.73
C LYS A 240 6.45 -4.71 -23.63
N SER A 241 6.41 -3.51 -23.04
CA SER A 241 6.30 -2.24 -23.77
C SER A 241 7.66 -1.62 -24.11
N GLN A 242 8.76 -2.18 -23.64
CA GLN A 242 10.14 -1.81 -23.98
C GLN A 242 10.67 -2.68 -25.14
#